data_d0fef27251db0aa22d0b705f89f2b693
#
_entry.id   d0fef27251db0aa22d0b705f89f2b693
#
_cell.length_a   1.000
_cell.length_b   1.000
_cell.length_c   1.000
_cell.angle_alpha   90.00
_cell.angle_beta   90.00
_cell.angle_gamma   90.00
#
_symmetry.space_group_name_H-M   'P 1'
#
loop_
_entity.id
_entity.type
_entity.pdbx_description
1 polymer ?
#
loop_
_entity_poly.entity_id
_entity_poly.type
_entity_poly.pdbx_seq_one_letter_code
_entity_poly.pdbx_strand_id
1 'polypeptide(L)'
;MKESDLFPPVRRLLEELGYLVHAEVVHCDVTATKGDDLLVIELKRSLSAPLLAQAVSRQKLGASVYVAVPKPKNYRPRAFADTLYLLKKLELGLIFVNLLEGNSFAEVVLDPQPFTGVKLNPKKRAQLLKEHNSRSVELNHGGVTQQKIITGYTERCVKIACILTKFGEMSPKAISAYGLDRKDVANALRGNYYGWFYRVEKGIYALTLKGKHGLKSYPELVAYYNGLLERT
;
A
#
# COMPACT_ATOMS: atom_id res chain seq x y z
N MET A 1 3.28 31.65 1.50
CA MET A 1 4.43 30.96 0.86
C MET A 1 4.20 30.93 -0.66
N LYS A 2 5.09 31.51 -1.42
CA LYS A 2 5.13 31.48 -2.89
C LYS A 2 6.20 30.47 -3.35
N GLU A 3 6.16 30.00 -4.59
CA GLU A 3 7.21 29.11 -5.14
C GLU A 3 8.56 29.82 -5.19
N SER A 4 8.56 31.12 -5.49
CA SER A 4 9.75 31.96 -5.46
C SER A 4 10.49 32.01 -4.10
N ASP A 5 9.79 31.71 -3.00
CA ASP A 5 10.40 31.68 -1.67
C ASP A 5 11.38 30.50 -1.52
N LEU A 6 11.26 29.47 -2.39
CA LEU A 6 12.12 28.28 -2.40
C LEU A 6 13.47 28.54 -3.08
N PHE A 7 13.53 29.49 -3.99
CA PHE A 7 14.73 29.74 -4.80
C PHE A 7 15.97 30.17 -3.98
N PRO A 8 15.90 31.16 -3.07
CA PRO A 8 17.09 31.63 -2.37
C PRO A 8 17.81 30.56 -1.55
N PRO A 9 17.10 29.67 -0.77
CA PRO A 9 17.75 28.56 -0.08
C PRO A 9 18.36 27.52 -1.02
N VAL A 10 17.66 27.18 -2.12
CA VAL A 10 18.18 26.24 -3.14
C VAL A 10 19.41 26.79 -3.83
N ARG A 11 19.38 28.07 -4.24
CA ARG A 11 20.53 28.77 -4.82
C ARG A 11 21.73 28.70 -3.90
N ARG A 12 21.57 29.06 -2.63
CA ARG A 12 22.67 29.04 -1.65
C ARG A 12 23.28 27.67 -1.51
N LEU A 13 22.44 26.62 -1.36
CA LEU A 13 22.88 25.22 -1.30
C LEU A 13 23.75 24.85 -2.51
N LEU A 14 23.32 25.19 -3.72
CA LEU A 14 24.04 24.84 -4.94
C LEU A 14 25.33 25.64 -5.11
N GLU A 15 25.34 26.93 -4.75
CA GLU A 15 26.53 27.78 -4.75
C GLU A 15 27.56 27.27 -3.73
N GLU A 16 27.15 26.84 -2.53
CA GLU A 16 28.02 26.21 -1.52
C GLU A 16 28.65 24.91 -2.03
N LEU A 17 27.92 24.15 -2.87
CA LEU A 17 28.43 22.96 -3.55
C LEU A 17 29.34 23.30 -4.77
N GLY A 18 29.51 24.56 -5.08
CA GLY A 18 30.39 25.06 -6.14
C GLY A 18 29.76 25.11 -7.52
N TYR A 19 28.43 25.14 -7.62
CA TYR A 19 27.73 25.30 -8.89
C TYR A 19 27.49 26.77 -9.22
N LEU A 20 27.55 27.11 -10.51
CA LEU A 20 27.05 28.39 -11.03
C LEU A 20 25.56 28.27 -11.27
N VAL A 21 24.75 29.11 -10.62
CA VAL A 21 23.29 28.97 -10.56
C VAL A 21 22.58 30.09 -11.31
N HIS A 22 21.63 29.73 -12.17
CA HIS A 22 20.75 30.66 -12.87
C HIS A 22 19.29 30.25 -12.70
N ALA A 23 18.39 31.23 -12.59
CA ALA A 23 16.95 31.04 -12.57
C ALA A 23 16.33 31.28 -13.94
N GLU A 24 15.16 30.65 -14.21
CA GLU A 24 14.31 30.89 -15.39
C GLU A 24 15.07 30.73 -16.74
N VAL A 25 15.88 29.70 -16.85
CA VAL A 25 16.61 29.38 -18.08
C VAL A 25 15.82 28.40 -18.93
N VAL A 26 15.38 28.79 -20.11
CA VAL A 26 14.65 27.93 -21.09
C VAL A 26 13.50 27.15 -20.43
N HIS A 27 12.66 27.87 -19.68
CA HIS A 27 11.50 27.33 -18.94
C HIS A 27 11.85 26.35 -17.79
N CYS A 28 13.12 26.26 -17.37
CA CYS A 28 13.53 25.58 -16.15
C CYS A 28 13.56 26.58 -15.01
N ASP A 29 12.94 26.24 -13.86
CA ASP A 29 12.88 27.16 -12.71
C ASP A 29 14.29 27.51 -12.22
N VAL A 30 15.18 26.51 -12.12
CA VAL A 30 16.58 26.69 -11.74
C VAL A 30 17.48 25.76 -12.56
N THR A 31 18.58 26.29 -13.05
CA THR A 31 19.68 25.54 -13.66
C THR A 31 20.96 25.77 -12.90
N ALA A 32 21.81 24.75 -12.81
CA ALA A 32 23.12 24.89 -12.17
C ALA A 32 24.15 24.05 -12.93
N THR A 33 25.35 24.64 -13.11
CA THR A 33 26.45 23.99 -13.85
C THR A 33 27.73 23.99 -13.05
N LYS A 34 28.52 22.90 -13.17
CA LYS A 34 29.84 22.77 -12.60
C LYS A 34 30.67 21.85 -13.50
N GLY A 35 31.61 22.46 -14.27
CA GLY A 35 32.26 21.77 -15.36
C GLY A 35 31.23 21.27 -16.37
N ASP A 36 31.23 19.98 -16.65
CA ASP A 36 30.28 19.34 -17.59
C ASP A 36 28.96 18.91 -16.92
N ASP A 37 28.87 19.04 -15.59
CA ASP A 37 27.64 18.67 -14.87
C ASP A 37 26.57 19.75 -15.08
N LEU A 38 25.38 19.31 -15.47
CA LEU A 38 24.18 20.12 -15.59
C LEU A 38 23.10 19.59 -14.63
N LEU A 39 22.65 20.46 -13.73
CA LEU A 39 21.52 20.20 -12.86
C LEU A 39 20.32 21.05 -13.31
N VAL A 40 19.14 20.45 -13.26
CA VAL A 40 17.88 21.17 -13.41
C VAL A 40 17.04 20.92 -12.16
N ILE A 41 16.54 22.00 -11.55
CA ILE A 41 15.72 21.92 -10.35
C ILE A 41 14.37 22.58 -10.63
N GLU A 42 13.30 21.84 -10.46
CA GLU A 42 11.92 22.33 -10.55
C GLU A 42 11.40 22.63 -9.14
N LEU A 43 10.87 23.85 -8.96
CA LEU A 43 10.40 24.36 -7.67
C LEU A 43 8.87 24.26 -7.58
N LYS A 44 8.34 23.61 -6.53
CA LYS A 44 6.88 23.56 -6.29
C LYS A 44 6.55 23.57 -4.79
N ARG A 45 5.35 24.06 -4.47
CA ARG A 45 4.85 24.07 -3.08
C ARG A 45 4.55 22.69 -2.52
N SER A 46 4.42 21.68 -3.38
CA SER A 46 4.17 20.29 -2.98
C SER A 46 4.54 19.32 -4.11
N LEU A 47 4.85 18.08 -3.74
CA LEU A 47 4.99 17.00 -4.70
C LEU A 47 3.64 16.69 -5.34
N SER A 48 3.57 16.79 -6.66
CA SER A 48 2.36 16.56 -7.44
C SER A 48 2.70 15.81 -8.75
N ALA A 49 1.73 15.13 -9.34
CA ALA A 49 1.93 14.45 -10.61
C ALA A 49 2.38 15.39 -11.74
N PRO A 50 1.84 16.61 -11.89
CA PRO A 50 2.35 17.58 -12.87
C PRO A 50 3.83 17.94 -12.67
N LEU A 51 4.26 18.16 -11.42
CA LEU A 51 5.68 18.42 -11.12
C LEU A 51 6.56 17.24 -11.53
N LEU A 52 6.17 16.03 -11.20
CA LEU A 52 6.94 14.83 -11.56
C LEU A 52 7.03 14.64 -13.08
N ALA A 53 5.94 14.88 -13.81
CA ALA A 53 5.92 14.81 -15.26
C ALA A 53 6.84 15.88 -15.89
N GLN A 54 6.82 17.11 -15.36
CA GLN A 54 7.70 18.19 -15.76
C GLN A 54 9.16 17.81 -15.54
N ALA A 55 9.51 17.35 -14.34
CA ALA A 55 10.87 16.93 -13.98
C ALA A 55 11.39 15.79 -14.88
N VAL A 56 10.56 14.74 -15.10
CA VAL A 56 10.92 13.65 -16.03
C VAL A 56 11.14 14.17 -17.45
N SER A 57 10.36 15.15 -17.91
CA SER A 57 10.58 15.77 -19.23
C SER A 57 11.93 16.48 -19.33
N ARG A 58 12.44 17.06 -18.23
CA ARG A 58 13.76 17.72 -18.18
C ARG A 58 14.93 16.74 -18.32
N GLN A 59 14.76 15.49 -17.93
CA GLN A 59 15.79 14.45 -18.13
C GLN A 59 16.22 14.27 -19.59
N LYS A 60 15.34 14.62 -20.56
CA LYS A 60 15.68 14.62 -21.99
C LYS A 60 16.80 15.59 -22.37
N LEU A 61 17.13 16.53 -21.46
CA LEU A 61 18.26 17.46 -21.64
C LEU A 61 19.61 16.84 -21.27
N GLY A 62 19.64 15.58 -20.82
CA GLY A 62 20.86 14.93 -20.32
C GLY A 62 21.31 15.48 -18.95
N ALA A 63 20.42 16.16 -18.21
CA ALA A 63 20.70 16.77 -16.94
C ALA A 63 20.32 15.86 -15.77
N SER A 64 21.00 16.02 -14.63
CA SER A 64 20.55 15.52 -13.34
C SER A 64 19.39 16.38 -12.84
N VAL A 65 18.21 15.80 -12.64
CA VAL A 65 17.00 16.56 -12.33
C VAL A 65 16.57 16.36 -10.89
N TYR A 66 16.34 17.47 -10.21
CA TYR A 66 15.80 17.51 -8.86
C TYR A 66 14.43 18.17 -8.82
N VAL A 67 13.62 17.77 -7.88
CA VAL A 67 12.43 18.51 -7.47
C VAL A 67 12.70 19.12 -6.08
N ALA A 68 12.39 20.38 -5.90
CA ALA A 68 12.57 21.08 -4.64
C ALA A 68 11.20 21.50 -4.09
N VAL A 69 10.90 21.07 -2.88
CA VAL A 69 9.63 21.35 -2.21
C VAL A 69 9.85 21.70 -0.74
N PRO A 70 8.92 22.41 -0.09
CA PRO A 70 8.99 22.64 1.33
C PRO A 70 9.03 21.33 2.10
N LYS A 71 9.86 21.25 3.13
CA LYS A 71 9.89 20.11 4.04
C LYS A 71 8.55 19.98 4.77
N PRO A 72 7.87 18.81 4.71
CA PRO A 72 6.63 18.60 5.42
C PRO A 72 6.83 18.77 6.94
N LYS A 73 5.94 19.50 7.62
CA LYS A 73 6.02 19.75 9.07
C LYS A 73 6.13 18.45 9.88
N ASN A 74 5.41 17.40 9.47
CA ASN A 74 5.39 16.09 10.12
C ASN A 74 6.17 15.05 9.29
N TYR A 75 7.32 15.43 8.71
CA TYR A 75 8.13 14.50 7.95
C TYR A 75 8.57 13.31 8.81
N ARG A 76 8.19 12.12 8.37
CA ARG A 76 8.62 10.84 8.95
C ARG A 76 9.19 9.97 7.83
N PRO A 77 10.47 9.57 7.88
CA PRO A 77 11.09 8.81 6.79
C PRO A 77 10.32 7.55 6.37
N ARG A 78 9.76 6.81 7.35
CA ARG A 78 8.96 5.60 7.06
C ARG A 78 7.65 5.90 6.32
N ALA A 79 6.96 6.97 6.69
CA ALA A 79 5.72 7.37 6.01
C ALA A 79 5.99 7.94 4.62
N PHE A 80 7.20 8.44 4.36
CA PHE A 80 7.63 9.01 3.10
C PHE A 80 8.35 8.00 2.18
N ALA A 81 8.50 6.74 2.63
CA ALA A 81 9.27 5.72 1.92
C ALA A 81 8.73 5.41 0.51
N ASP A 82 7.42 5.37 0.33
CA ASP A 82 6.80 5.11 -0.97
C ASP A 82 7.02 6.29 -1.94
N THR A 83 7.01 7.51 -1.43
CA THR A 83 7.33 8.72 -2.22
C THR A 83 8.80 8.72 -2.67
N LEU A 84 9.73 8.41 -1.75
CA LEU A 84 11.15 8.27 -2.10
C LEU A 84 11.37 7.11 -3.11
N TYR A 85 10.64 6.02 -2.97
CA TYR A 85 10.71 4.91 -3.91
C TYR A 85 10.20 5.32 -5.30
N LEU A 86 9.12 6.10 -5.37
CA LEU A 86 8.62 6.67 -6.63
C LEU A 86 9.66 7.57 -7.29
N LEU A 87 10.25 8.51 -6.54
CA LEU A 87 11.30 9.41 -7.05
C LEU A 87 12.51 8.63 -7.56
N LYS A 88 12.96 7.60 -6.83
CA LYS A 88 14.02 6.70 -7.29
C LYS A 88 13.67 5.99 -8.59
N LYS A 89 12.42 5.51 -8.74
CA LYS A 89 11.96 4.90 -9.98
C LYS A 89 11.94 5.87 -11.17
N LEU A 90 11.69 7.13 -10.90
CA LEU A 90 11.73 8.21 -11.88
C LEU A 90 13.14 8.79 -12.07
N GLU A 91 14.14 8.29 -11.34
CA GLU A 91 15.51 8.78 -11.37
C GLU A 91 15.61 10.28 -11.06
N LEU A 92 14.74 10.75 -10.16
CA LEU A 92 14.67 12.15 -9.74
C LEU A 92 15.30 12.33 -8.36
N GLY A 93 16.03 13.44 -8.19
CA GLY A 93 16.50 13.93 -6.91
C GLY A 93 15.40 14.65 -6.13
N LEU A 94 15.59 14.79 -4.83
CA LEU A 94 14.70 15.53 -3.95
C LEU A 94 15.50 16.50 -3.07
N ILE A 95 15.11 17.76 -3.09
CA ILE A 95 15.59 18.80 -2.19
C ILE A 95 14.43 19.24 -1.30
N PHE A 96 14.62 19.20 0.02
CA PHE A 96 13.71 19.84 0.95
C PHE A 96 14.18 21.24 1.28
N VAL A 97 13.24 22.18 1.28
CA VAL A 97 13.46 23.56 1.69
C VAL A 97 12.77 23.81 3.03
N ASN A 98 13.55 24.18 4.02
CA ASN A 98 13.06 24.60 5.32
C ASN A 98 12.91 26.13 5.30
N LEU A 99 11.66 26.60 5.29
CA LEU A 99 11.34 28.03 5.33
C LEU A 99 11.12 28.45 6.78
N LEU A 100 12.14 29.03 7.39
CA LEU A 100 12.11 29.59 8.76
C LEU A 100 12.35 31.08 8.68
N GLU A 101 11.65 31.85 9.52
CA GLU A 101 11.92 33.29 9.61
C GLU A 101 13.39 33.52 10.01
N GLY A 102 14.11 34.27 9.17
CA GLY A 102 15.51 34.62 9.37
C GLY A 102 16.55 33.53 9.04
N ASN A 103 16.18 32.25 8.87
CA ASN A 103 17.14 31.17 8.61
C ASN A 103 16.56 30.07 7.74
N SER A 104 16.17 30.41 6.52
CA SER A 104 15.71 29.40 5.54
C SER A 104 16.90 28.68 4.91
N PHE A 105 16.83 27.35 4.79
CA PHE A 105 17.88 26.52 4.19
C PHE A 105 17.29 25.38 3.36
N ALA A 106 18.09 24.83 2.46
CA ALA A 106 17.74 23.66 1.66
C ALA A 106 18.67 22.50 2.00
N GLU A 107 18.18 21.28 1.85
CA GLU A 107 18.94 20.04 2.04
C GLU A 107 18.63 19.01 0.94
N VAL A 108 19.65 18.34 0.42
CA VAL A 108 19.47 17.22 -0.51
C VAL A 108 19.04 15.99 0.30
N VAL A 109 17.88 15.45 -0.03
CA VAL A 109 17.30 14.25 0.62
C VAL A 109 17.55 13.00 -0.22
N LEU A 110 17.59 13.17 -1.53
CA LEU A 110 17.80 12.10 -2.49
C LEU A 110 18.53 12.66 -3.71
N ASP A 111 19.61 11.98 -4.11
CA ASP A 111 20.27 12.25 -5.38
C ASP A 111 19.64 11.46 -6.53
N PRO A 112 19.55 12.04 -7.75
CA PRO A 112 19.09 11.30 -8.92
C PRO A 112 20.13 10.23 -9.27
N GLN A 113 19.67 8.99 -9.41
CA GLN A 113 20.51 7.86 -9.79
C GLN A 113 19.76 6.88 -10.67
N PRO A 114 20.44 6.18 -11.58
CA PRO A 114 19.82 5.11 -12.37
C PRO A 114 19.11 4.10 -11.48
N PHE A 115 17.87 3.75 -11.85
CA PHE A 115 17.07 2.82 -11.06
C PHE A 115 17.49 1.36 -11.36
N THR A 116 18.09 0.69 -10.37
CA THR A 116 18.68 -0.65 -10.51
C THR A 116 17.68 -1.81 -10.36
N GLY A 117 16.39 -1.56 -10.50
CA GLY A 117 15.38 -2.61 -10.55
C GLY A 117 14.43 -2.69 -9.36
N VAL A 118 13.39 -3.52 -9.50
CA VAL A 118 12.33 -3.69 -8.50
C VAL A 118 12.69 -4.83 -7.55
N LYS A 119 12.76 -4.54 -6.27
CA LYS A 119 12.88 -5.58 -5.23
C LYS A 119 11.57 -6.32 -5.08
N LEU A 120 11.49 -7.51 -5.64
CA LEU A 120 10.29 -8.35 -5.56
C LEU A 120 10.04 -8.83 -4.13
N ASN A 121 8.77 -8.99 -3.77
CA ASN A 121 8.36 -9.57 -2.49
C ASN A 121 7.59 -10.89 -2.72
N PRO A 122 8.31 -12.03 -2.84
CA PRO A 122 7.68 -13.32 -3.14
C PRO A 122 6.72 -13.77 -2.03
N LYS A 123 6.96 -13.38 -0.78
CA LYS A 123 6.05 -13.70 0.34
C LYS A 123 4.69 -13.01 0.18
N LYS A 124 4.70 -11.71 -0.10
CA LYS A 124 3.44 -10.96 -0.36
C LYS A 124 2.71 -11.48 -1.59
N ARG A 125 3.47 -11.82 -2.66
CA ARG A 125 2.88 -12.43 -3.87
C ARG A 125 2.21 -13.76 -3.56
N ALA A 126 2.88 -14.64 -2.82
CA ALA A 126 2.30 -15.94 -2.43
C ALA A 126 1.06 -15.78 -1.55
N GLN A 127 1.08 -14.82 -0.61
CA GLN A 127 -0.08 -14.51 0.22
C GLN A 127 -1.27 -14.02 -0.62
N LEU A 128 -1.02 -13.11 -1.59
CA LEU A 128 -2.06 -12.61 -2.49
C LEU A 128 -2.68 -13.74 -3.32
N LEU A 129 -1.86 -14.62 -3.90
CA LEU A 129 -2.32 -15.77 -4.67
C LEU A 129 -3.12 -16.75 -3.80
N LYS A 130 -2.65 -17.00 -2.57
CA LYS A 130 -3.39 -17.85 -1.62
C LYS A 130 -4.77 -17.27 -1.29
N GLU A 131 -4.85 -15.99 -1.01
CA GLU A 131 -6.12 -15.32 -0.73
C GLU A 131 -7.04 -15.33 -1.96
N HIS A 132 -6.52 -15.02 -3.15
CA HIS A 132 -7.26 -15.07 -4.40
C HIS A 132 -7.88 -16.47 -4.63
N ASN A 133 -7.05 -17.52 -4.55
CA ASN A 133 -7.49 -18.89 -4.81
C ASN A 133 -8.39 -19.49 -3.70
N SER A 134 -8.46 -18.83 -2.53
CA SER A 134 -9.29 -19.31 -1.41
C SER A 134 -10.71 -18.80 -1.45
N ARG A 135 -11.05 -17.92 -2.37
CA ARG A 135 -12.40 -17.37 -2.52
C ARG A 135 -13.23 -18.24 -3.45
N SER A 136 -14.44 -18.55 -3.02
CA SER A 136 -15.39 -19.36 -3.78
C SER A 136 -16.57 -18.55 -4.32
N VAL A 137 -16.79 -17.34 -3.77
CA VAL A 137 -17.92 -16.47 -4.10
C VAL A 137 -17.44 -15.04 -4.31
N GLU A 138 -17.88 -14.40 -5.37
CA GLU A 138 -17.53 -12.99 -5.68
C GLU A 138 -18.60 -12.04 -5.16
N LEU A 139 -18.56 -11.76 -3.86
CA LEU A 139 -19.46 -10.80 -3.21
C LEU A 139 -18.77 -9.46 -2.88
N ASN A 140 -17.45 -9.36 -3.10
CA ASN A 140 -16.74 -8.12 -2.90
C ASN A 140 -16.70 -7.29 -4.19
N HIS A 141 -17.05 -6.02 -4.09
CA HIS A 141 -16.90 -5.09 -5.20
C HIS A 141 -15.59 -4.31 -5.09
N GLY A 142 -14.85 -4.20 -6.20
CA GLY A 142 -13.61 -3.42 -6.23
C GLY A 142 -13.86 -1.92 -6.03
N GLY A 143 -12.93 -1.21 -5.38
CA GLY A 143 -13.00 0.24 -5.21
C GLY A 143 -13.94 0.74 -4.10
N VAL A 144 -14.57 -0.16 -3.36
CA VAL A 144 -15.46 0.23 -2.26
C VAL A 144 -14.66 0.50 -1.00
N THR A 145 -14.93 1.64 -0.36
CA THR A 145 -14.37 2.02 0.95
C THR A 145 -15.45 1.85 2.03
N GLN A 146 -15.03 1.53 3.26
CA GLN A 146 -15.90 1.39 4.45
C GLN A 146 -16.90 0.22 4.43
N GLN A 147 -16.82 -0.70 3.49
CA GLN A 147 -17.59 -1.94 3.53
C GLN A 147 -16.76 -3.10 4.14
N LYS A 148 -17.46 -4.01 4.83
CA LYS A 148 -16.84 -5.19 5.41
C LYS A 148 -16.43 -6.15 4.30
N ILE A 149 -15.12 -6.28 4.10
CA ILE A 149 -14.55 -7.17 3.08
C ILE A 149 -14.74 -8.63 3.52
N ILE A 150 -15.28 -9.44 2.63
CA ILE A 150 -15.36 -10.88 2.80
C ILE A 150 -14.01 -11.47 2.35
N THR A 151 -13.26 -12.03 3.29
CA THR A 151 -11.99 -12.72 3.03
C THR A 151 -12.21 -14.21 2.84
N GLY A 152 -11.25 -14.94 2.28
CA GLY A 152 -11.31 -16.40 2.20
C GLY A 152 -11.43 -17.06 3.59
N TYR A 153 -10.90 -16.44 4.65
CA TYR A 153 -11.13 -16.88 6.03
C TYR A 153 -12.59 -16.68 6.45
N THR A 154 -13.18 -15.54 6.11
CA THR A 154 -14.60 -15.26 6.39
C THR A 154 -15.51 -16.26 5.71
N GLU A 155 -15.33 -16.48 4.40
CA GLU A 155 -16.09 -17.47 3.63
C GLU A 155 -16.03 -18.86 4.27
N ARG A 156 -14.83 -19.29 4.63
CA ARG A 156 -14.60 -20.58 5.28
C ARG A 156 -15.33 -20.67 6.62
N CYS A 157 -15.24 -19.64 7.45
CA CYS A 157 -15.97 -19.61 8.72
C CYS A 157 -17.49 -19.66 8.54
N VAL A 158 -18.03 -18.94 7.56
CA VAL A 158 -19.47 -18.97 7.25
C VAL A 158 -19.86 -20.35 6.76
N LYS A 159 -19.11 -20.96 5.85
CA LYS A 159 -19.41 -22.32 5.35
C LYS A 159 -19.39 -23.36 6.48
N ILE A 160 -18.36 -23.34 7.35
CA ILE A 160 -18.29 -24.22 8.53
C ILE A 160 -19.49 -23.98 9.45
N ALA A 161 -19.84 -22.72 9.70
CA ALA A 161 -20.96 -22.37 10.56
C ALA A 161 -22.31 -22.82 9.98
N CYS A 162 -22.53 -22.75 8.67
CA CYS A 162 -23.71 -23.30 8.00
C CYS A 162 -23.78 -24.85 8.16
N ILE A 163 -22.64 -25.54 7.96
CA ILE A 163 -22.57 -27.01 8.15
C ILE A 163 -22.92 -27.38 9.59
N LEU A 164 -22.31 -26.72 10.59
CA LEU A 164 -22.59 -26.99 12.00
C LEU A 164 -24.01 -26.58 12.42
N THR A 165 -24.62 -25.62 11.75
CA THR A 165 -26.04 -25.27 11.99
C THR A 165 -26.96 -26.35 11.51
N LYS A 166 -26.67 -26.95 10.34
CA LYS A 166 -27.52 -27.98 9.71
C LYS A 166 -27.34 -29.36 10.33
N PHE A 167 -26.11 -29.74 10.62
CA PHE A 167 -25.75 -31.11 11.01
C PHE A 167 -25.33 -31.28 12.47
N GLY A 168 -25.26 -30.16 13.23
CA GLY A 168 -24.87 -30.22 14.64
C GLY A 168 -23.35 -30.33 14.84
N GLU A 169 -22.96 -31.00 15.89
CA GLU A 169 -21.57 -31.15 16.32
C GLU A 169 -20.80 -32.10 15.40
N MET A 170 -19.63 -31.67 14.92
CA MET A 170 -18.85 -32.42 13.94
C MET A 170 -17.35 -32.35 14.15
N SER A 171 -16.64 -33.35 13.65
CA SER A 171 -15.17 -33.33 13.57
C SER A 171 -14.69 -32.53 12.35
N PRO A 172 -13.43 -31.99 12.37
CA PRO A 172 -12.85 -31.34 11.20
C PRO A 172 -12.80 -32.23 9.96
N LYS A 173 -12.66 -33.56 10.15
CA LYS A 173 -12.71 -34.53 9.05
C LYS A 173 -14.11 -34.59 8.43
N ALA A 174 -15.15 -34.68 9.24
CA ALA A 174 -16.53 -34.69 8.75
C ALA A 174 -16.93 -33.39 8.06
N ILE A 175 -16.54 -32.23 8.63
CA ILE A 175 -16.76 -30.91 8.01
C ILE A 175 -16.04 -30.83 6.65
N SER A 176 -14.83 -31.37 6.53
CA SER A 176 -14.06 -31.29 5.28
C SER A 176 -14.69 -32.07 4.13
N ALA A 177 -15.52 -33.07 4.42
CA ALA A 177 -16.27 -33.83 3.40
C ALA A 177 -17.22 -32.94 2.56
N TYR A 178 -17.58 -31.77 3.07
CA TYR A 178 -18.40 -30.78 2.34
C TYR A 178 -17.56 -29.85 1.43
N GLY A 179 -16.43 -30.35 0.92
CA GLY A 179 -15.60 -29.61 -0.06
C GLY A 179 -14.76 -28.50 0.57
N LEU A 180 -14.23 -28.71 1.77
CA LEU A 180 -13.26 -27.85 2.43
C LEU A 180 -11.94 -28.61 2.66
N ASP A 181 -10.80 -27.93 2.52
CA ASP A 181 -9.52 -28.52 2.90
C ASP A 181 -9.46 -28.80 4.41
N ARG A 182 -9.02 -30.01 4.79
CA ARG A 182 -8.99 -30.46 6.20
C ARG A 182 -8.10 -29.62 7.09
N LYS A 183 -6.94 -29.18 6.58
CA LYS A 183 -6.01 -28.33 7.34
C LYS A 183 -6.61 -26.94 7.56
N ASP A 184 -7.28 -26.42 6.55
CA ASP A 184 -7.95 -25.13 6.60
C ASP A 184 -9.13 -25.13 7.56
N VAL A 185 -9.94 -26.19 7.58
CA VAL A 185 -11.01 -26.38 8.59
C VAL A 185 -10.42 -26.43 9.99
N ALA A 186 -9.40 -27.27 10.21
CA ALA A 186 -8.75 -27.39 11.52
C ALA A 186 -8.12 -26.06 11.99
N ASN A 187 -7.56 -25.29 11.08
CA ASN A 187 -7.00 -23.98 11.39
C ASN A 187 -8.09 -22.94 11.72
N ALA A 188 -9.21 -22.94 10.99
CA ALA A 188 -10.33 -22.05 11.27
C ALA A 188 -10.98 -22.34 12.63
N LEU A 189 -11.18 -23.62 12.96
CA LEU A 189 -11.77 -24.05 14.24
C LEU A 189 -10.83 -23.74 15.43
N ARG A 190 -9.52 -23.98 15.29
CA ARG A 190 -8.54 -23.69 16.35
C ARG A 190 -8.24 -22.21 16.51
N GLY A 191 -8.03 -21.50 15.41
CA GLY A 191 -7.72 -20.06 15.43
C GLY A 191 -8.90 -19.23 15.90
N ASN A 192 -10.11 -19.63 15.51
CA ASN A 192 -11.40 -19.12 15.98
C ASN A 192 -11.44 -17.59 16.22
N TYR A 193 -10.84 -16.80 15.32
CA TYR A 193 -10.69 -15.33 15.50
C TYR A 193 -12.02 -14.60 15.69
N TYR A 194 -13.13 -15.19 15.21
CA TYR A 194 -14.46 -14.61 15.40
C TYR A 194 -15.14 -15.07 16.70
N GLY A 195 -14.61 -16.12 17.37
CA GLY A 195 -15.25 -16.74 18.53
C GLY A 195 -16.56 -17.47 18.19
N TRP A 196 -16.68 -17.99 16.94
CA TRP A 196 -17.90 -18.63 16.45
C TRP A 196 -17.99 -20.09 16.81
N PHE A 197 -16.86 -20.74 17.13
CA PHE A 197 -16.77 -22.18 17.37
C PHE A 197 -16.33 -22.47 18.79
N TYR A 198 -16.74 -23.60 19.33
CA TYR A 198 -16.19 -24.13 20.56
C TYR A 198 -15.96 -25.63 20.44
N ARG A 199 -15.05 -26.12 21.22
CA ARG A 199 -14.75 -27.54 21.29
C ARG A 199 -15.64 -28.19 22.33
N VAL A 200 -16.48 -29.14 21.92
CA VAL A 200 -17.37 -29.90 22.81
C VAL A 200 -16.58 -31.00 23.50
N GLU A 201 -15.82 -31.78 22.71
CA GLU A 201 -14.93 -32.81 23.20
C GLU A 201 -13.69 -32.93 22.29
N LYS A 202 -12.81 -33.92 22.55
CA LYS A 202 -11.60 -34.10 21.76
C LYS A 202 -11.92 -34.34 20.28
N GLY A 203 -11.70 -33.34 19.44
CA GLY A 203 -11.88 -33.43 18.00
C GLY A 203 -13.29 -33.15 17.50
N ILE A 204 -14.25 -32.77 18.36
CA ILE A 204 -15.61 -32.35 17.99
C ILE A 204 -15.84 -30.90 18.32
N TYR A 205 -16.46 -30.19 17.38
CA TYR A 205 -16.72 -28.77 17.45
C TYR A 205 -18.17 -28.44 17.19
N ALA A 206 -18.64 -27.38 17.82
CA ALA A 206 -19.99 -26.85 17.66
C ALA A 206 -19.99 -25.33 17.47
N LEU A 207 -21.12 -24.78 17.06
CA LEU A 207 -21.34 -23.37 16.83
C LEU A 207 -21.79 -22.67 18.10
N THR A 208 -21.13 -21.55 18.47
CA THR A 208 -21.53 -20.71 19.59
C THR A 208 -22.78 -19.88 19.26
N LEU A 209 -23.45 -19.32 20.27
CA LEU A 209 -24.48 -18.28 20.06
C LEU A 209 -23.95 -17.10 19.28
N LYS A 210 -22.70 -16.70 19.55
CA LYS A 210 -22.01 -15.64 18.79
C LYS A 210 -21.86 -16.02 17.32
N GLY A 211 -21.57 -17.26 17.01
CA GLY A 211 -21.49 -17.78 15.64
C GLY A 211 -22.85 -17.72 14.93
N LYS A 212 -23.92 -18.14 15.59
CA LYS A 212 -25.29 -18.04 15.06
C LYS A 212 -25.67 -16.57 14.76
N HIS A 213 -25.34 -15.65 15.64
CA HIS A 213 -25.55 -14.23 15.40
C HIS A 213 -24.65 -13.68 14.28
N GLY A 214 -23.38 -14.14 14.22
CA GLY A 214 -22.42 -13.74 13.20
C GLY A 214 -22.86 -14.04 11.78
N LEU A 215 -23.59 -15.16 11.56
CA LEU A 215 -24.14 -15.53 10.25
C LEU A 215 -25.10 -14.46 9.70
N LYS A 216 -25.84 -13.74 10.56
CA LYS A 216 -26.77 -12.68 10.14
C LYS A 216 -26.05 -11.52 9.41
N SER A 217 -24.75 -11.36 9.62
CA SER A 217 -23.95 -10.35 8.95
C SER A 217 -23.53 -10.73 7.53
N TYR A 218 -23.85 -11.95 7.08
CA TYR A 218 -23.43 -12.48 5.78
C TYR A 218 -24.59 -13.23 5.09
N PRO A 219 -25.76 -12.60 4.89
CA PRO A 219 -26.97 -13.28 4.41
C PRO A 219 -26.79 -13.95 3.04
N GLU A 220 -26.08 -13.29 2.11
CA GLU A 220 -25.85 -13.82 0.76
C GLU A 220 -24.94 -15.06 0.77
N LEU A 221 -23.87 -15.05 1.59
CA LEU A 221 -23.01 -16.23 1.77
C LEU A 221 -23.76 -17.38 2.43
N VAL A 222 -24.58 -17.08 3.43
CA VAL A 222 -25.40 -18.10 4.11
C VAL A 222 -26.39 -18.73 3.15
N ALA A 223 -27.11 -17.94 2.34
CA ALA A 223 -28.01 -18.42 1.31
C ALA A 223 -27.30 -19.33 0.29
N TYR A 224 -26.15 -18.88 -0.20
CA TYR A 224 -25.31 -19.64 -1.13
C TYR A 224 -24.89 -21.00 -0.56
N TYR A 225 -24.31 -21.02 0.66
CA TYR A 225 -23.85 -22.29 1.24
C TYR A 225 -24.98 -23.21 1.68
N ASN A 226 -26.10 -22.69 2.16
CA ASN A 226 -27.26 -23.50 2.46
C ASN A 226 -27.83 -24.17 1.20
N GLY A 227 -27.91 -23.43 0.08
CA GLY A 227 -28.33 -24.00 -1.20
C GLY A 227 -27.37 -25.08 -1.72
N LEU A 228 -26.08 -24.99 -1.46
CA LEU A 228 -25.12 -26.07 -1.77
C LEU A 228 -25.32 -27.28 -0.88
N LEU A 229 -25.60 -27.09 0.42
CA LEU A 229 -25.80 -28.17 1.39
C LEU A 229 -27.14 -28.90 1.19
N GLU A 230 -28.13 -28.32 0.52
CA GLU A 230 -29.39 -28.96 0.17
C GLU A 230 -29.25 -29.94 -1.01
N ARG A 231 -28.23 -29.75 -1.83
CA ARG A 231 -27.96 -30.59 -3.02
C ARG A 231 -27.01 -31.75 -2.74
N THR A 232 -26.49 -31.84 -1.51
CA THR A 232 -25.58 -32.89 -1.02
C THR A 232 -26.30 -33.84 -0.07
#